data_9a003aa77e8ff344d61b0e16779698ed
#
_entry.id   9a003aa77e8ff344d61b0e16779698ed
#
_cell.length_a   1.000
_cell.length_b   1.000
_cell.length_c   1.000
_cell.angle_alpha   90.00
_cell.angle_beta   90.00
_cell.angle_gamma   90.00
#
_symmetry.space_group_name_H-M   'P 1'
#
loop_
_entity.id
_entity.type
_entity.pdbx_description
1 polymer ?
#
loop_
_entity_poly.entity_id
_entity_poly.type
_entity_poly.pdbx_seq_one_letter_code
_entity_poly.pdbx_strand_id
1 'polypeptide(L)'
;MPTKKYRPYTPSRRFMTTSDFSEVTKDHPEKSLLVKMKKSGGRNNRGRVTSRFRGGGHKRRFRRIDFRRRDKEGVPAKIAGVEYDPNRSANIALLHYL
;
A
#
# COMPACT_ATOMS: atom_id res chain seq x y z
N MET A 1 -3.20 -13.45 -6.17
CA MET A 1 -1.86 -13.32 -5.55
C MET A 1 -1.51 -14.58 -4.78
N PRO A 2 -0.26 -15.04 -4.82
CA PRO A 2 0.15 -16.18 -3.99
C PRO A 2 0.01 -15.84 -2.51
N THR A 3 -0.43 -16.82 -1.74
CA THR A 3 -0.67 -16.63 -0.31
C THR A 3 0.18 -17.58 0.52
N LYS A 4 0.56 -17.13 1.71
CA LYS A 4 1.26 -17.89 2.70
C LYS A 4 0.27 -18.32 3.79
N LYS A 5 0.25 -19.61 4.11
CA LYS A 5 -0.52 -20.17 5.22
C LYS A 5 0.38 -20.42 6.41
N TYR A 6 -0.21 -20.39 7.60
CA TYR A 6 0.50 -20.62 8.85
C TYR A 6 0.06 -21.93 9.51
N ARG A 7 0.94 -22.51 10.29
CA ARG A 7 0.62 -23.69 11.08
C ARG A 7 -0.35 -23.33 12.22
N PRO A 8 -1.22 -24.26 12.66
CA PRO A 8 -2.25 -23.96 13.66
C PRO A 8 -1.70 -23.92 15.10
N TYR A 9 -0.74 -23.05 15.38
CA TYR A 9 -0.16 -22.91 16.71
C TYR A 9 -1.07 -22.19 17.71
N THR A 10 -1.84 -21.21 17.21
CA THR A 10 -2.75 -20.40 18.01
C THR A 10 -4.10 -20.30 17.29
N PRO A 11 -5.20 -19.93 18.01
CA PRO A 11 -6.50 -19.78 17.34
C PRO A 11 -6.49 -18.80 16.18
N SER A 12 -5.75 -17.68 16.27
CA SER A 12 -5.66 -16.69 15.21
C SER A 12 -4.79 -17.18 14.03
N ARG A 13 -3.68 -17.88 14.33
CA ARG A 13 -2.78 -18.41 13.30
C ARG A 13 -3.40 -19.52 12.47
N ARG A 14 -4.33 -20.27 13.06
CA ARG A 14 -4.99 -21.40 12.38
C ARG A 14 -5.67 -21.01 11.08
N PHE A 15 -6.27 -19.82 11.03
CA PHE A 15 -7.04 -19.35 9.88
C PHE A 15 -6.36 -18.19 9.15
N MET A 16 -5.18 -17.77 9.59
CA MET A 16 -4.47 -16.63 9.01
C MET A 16 -3.84 -16.99 7.67
N THR A 17 -4.04 -16.12 6.69
CA THR A 17 -3.32 -16.15 5.42
C THR A 17 -2.79 -14.75 5.11
N THR A 18 -1.62 -14.68 4.50
CA THR A 18 -1.02 -13.40 4.09
C THR A 18 -0.44 -13.56 2.69
N SER A 19 -0.20 -12.44 2.02
CA SER A 19 0.56 -12.44 0.77
C SER A 19 2.00 -12.87 1.05
N ASP A 20 2.58 -13.68 0.18
CA ASP A 20 3.99 -14.04 0.25
C ASP A 20 4.91 -13.02 -0.43
N PHE A 21 4.33 -12.00 -1.06
CA PHE A 21 5.03 -10.93 -1.78
C PHE A 21 5.94 -11.39 -2.92
N SER A 22 5.72 -12.59 -3.47
CA SER A 22 6.54 -13.13 -4.54
C SER A 22 6.49 -12.31 -5.83
N GLU A 23 5.41 -11.57 -6.05
CA GLU A 23 5.24 -10.72 -7.23
C GLU A 23 5.89 -9.34 -7.08
N VAL A 24 6.27 -8.96 -5.86
CA VAL A 24 6.89 -7.67 -5.57
C VAL A 24 8.38 -7.74 -5.87
N THR A 25 8.87 -6.86 -6.73
CA THR A 25 10.28 -6.83 -7.15
C THR A 25 11.10 -5.74 -6.45
N LYS A 26 10.45 -4.75 -5.84
CA LYS A 26 11.11 -3.68 -5.08
C LYS A 26 10.72 -3.75 -3.62
N ASP A 27 11.68 -3.63 -2.74
CA ASP A 27 11.49 -3.64 -1.29
C ASP A 27 11.24 -2.24 -0.71
N HIS A 28 11.41 -1.20 -1.50
CA HIS A 28 11.20 0.19 -1.09
C HIS A 28 10.41 0.97 -2.14
N PRO A 29 9.61 1.97 -1.74
CA PRO A 29 8.86 2.79 -2.68
C PRO A 29 9.74 3.83 -3.38
N GLU A 30 9.26 4.35 -4.51
CA GLU A 30 9.88 5.48 -5.18
C GLU A 30 9.65 6.75 -4.37
N LYS A 31 10.72 7.34 -3.82
CA LYS A 31 10.65 8.47 -2.89
C LYS A 31 10.01 9.72 -3.50
N SER A 32 10.25 9.97 -4.77
CA SER A 32 9.72 11.15 -5.47
C SER A 32 8.20 11.14 -5.60
N LEU A 33 7.57 9.97 -5.52
CA LEU A 33 6.13 9.78 -5.66
C LEU A 33 5.41 9.57 -4.32
N LEU A 34 6.10 9.75 -3.21
CA LEU A 34 5.52 9.61 -1.87
C LEU A 34 4.96 10.95 -1.39
N VAL A 35 3.80 10.88 -0.74
CA VAL A 35 3.16 12.02 -0.07
C VAL A 35 2.91 11.65 1.39
N LYS A 36 3.15 12.59 2.28
CA LYS A 36 2.90 12.39 3.71
C LYS A 36 1.40 12.16 3.96
N MET A 37 1.10 11.12 4.71
CA MET A 37 -0.26 10.81 5.13
C MET A 37 -0.37 10.97 6.65
N LYS A 38 -1.25 11.87 7.07
CA LYS A 38 -1.52 12.09 8.49
C LYS A 38 -2.66 11.19 8.96
N LYS A 39 -2.52 10.69 10.19
CA LYS A 39 -3.58 9.96 10.87
C LYS A 39 -4.15 10.84 11.97
N SER A 40 -5.47 11.01 11.99
CA SER A 40 -6.14 11.79 13.06
C SER A 40 -6.40 10.95 14.31
N GLY A 41 -6.48 9.62 14.17
CA GLY A 41 -6.79 8.73 15.28
C GLY A 41 -8.15 9.01 15.92
N GLY A 42 -9.10 9.53 15.16
CA GLY A 42 -10.43 9.89 15.66
C GLY A 42 -10.47 11.21 16.41
N ARG A 43 -9.40 12.02 16.42
CA ARG A 43 -9.34 13.33 17.10
C ARG A 43 -9.87 14.42 16.18
N ASN A 44 -10.58 15.39 16.78
CA ASN A 44 -11.05 16.57 16.07
C ASN A 44 -9.97 17.67 16.01
N ASN A 45 -10.32 18.86 15.52
CA ASN A 45 -9.40 20.01 15.42
C ASN A 45 -8.90 20.51 16.78
N ARG A 46 -9.58 20.16 17.88
CA ARG A 46 -9.18 20.50 19.26
C ARG A 46 -8.41 19.38 19.95
N GLY A 47 -8.09 18.29 19.25
CA GLY A 47 -7.37 17.15 19.79
C GLY A 47 -8.19 16.20 20.64
N ARG A 48 -9.50 16.40 20.75
CA ARG A 48 -10.39 15.51 21.51
C ARG A 48 -10.83 14.32 20.66
N VAL A 49 -10.95 13.16 21.30
CA VAL A 49 -11.43 11.95 20.64
C VAL A 49 -12.95 12.04 20.46
N THR A 50 -13.38 12.33 19.24
CA THR A 50 -14.79 12.38 18.87
C THR A 50 -15.28 11.09 18.22
N SER A 51 -14.37 10.28 17.70
CA SER A 51 -14.65 8.96 17.14
C SER A 51 -13.75 7.94 17.82
N ARG A 52 -14.35 7.07 18.62
CA ARG A 52 -13.63 6.06 19.39
C ARG A 52 -13.22 4.87 18.52
N PHE A 53 -12.27 4.07 18.99
CA PHE A 53 -11.77 2.85 18.35
C PHE A 53 -11.10 3.11 16.99
N ARG A 54 -10.46 4.27 16.84
CA ARG A 54 -9.71 4.61 15.65
C ARG A 54 -8.26 4.92 15.98
N GLY A 55 -7.38 4.61 15.04
CA GLY A 55 -5.96 4.89 15.16
C GLY A 55 -5.15 3.62 15.31
N GLY A 56 -3.85 3.81 15.54
CA GLY A 56 -2.89 2.71 15.62
C GLY A 56 -2.42 2.20 14.26
N GLY A 57 -1.69 1.09 14.28
CA GLY A 57 -1.10 0.50 13.10
C GLY A 57 0.20 1.18 12.67
N HIS A 58 0.83 0.61 11.65
CA HIS A 58 2.07 1.15 11.09
C HIS A 58 1.83 2.45 10.34
N LYS A 59 2.85 3.31 10.35
CA LYS A 59 2.87 4.53 9.56
C LYS A 59 2.76 4.18 8.08
N ARG A 60 1.88 4.90 7.38
CA ARG A 60 1.67 4.73 5.95
C ARG A 60 2.08 5.98 5.21
N ARG A 61 2.51 5.82 3.98
CA ARG A 61 2.79 6.90 3.05
C ARG A 61 1.92 6.73 1.83
N PHE A 62 1.31 7.83 1.38
CA PHE A 62 0.49 7.80 0.18
C PHE A 62 1.39 7.83 -1.04
N ARG A 63 1.12 6.94 -2.00
CA ARG A 63 1.78 6.95 -3.31
C ARG A 63 0.91 7.71 -4.29
N ARG A 64 1.52 8.59 -5.06
CA ARG A 64 0.82 9.27 -6.15
C ARG A 64 0.59 8.27 -7.26
N ILE A 65 -0.68 7.99 -7.56
CA ILE A 65 -1.08 7.02 -8.58
C ILE A 65 -1.67 7.78 -9.77
N ASP A 66 -1.23 7.44 -10.95
CA ASP A 66 -1.78 7.98 -12.19
C ASP A 66 -3.00 7.14 -12.60
N PHE A 67 -4.19 7.63 -12.27
CA PHE A 67 -5.46 7.03 -12.68
C PHE A 67 -5.94 7.53 -14.05
N ARG A 68 -5.35 8.60 -14.57
CA ARG A 68 -5.72 9.23 -15.86
C ARG A 68 -4.61 9.00 -16.86
N ARG A 69 -4.57 7.82 -17.43
CA ARG A 69 -3.49 7.43 -18.34
C ARG A 69 -3.75 7.76 -19.80
N ARG A 70 -4.89 8.38 -20.11
CA ARG A 70 -5.29 8.71 -21.49
C ARG A 70 -4.39 9.74 -22.15
N ASP A 71 -3.82 10.66 -21.37
CA ASP A 71 -2.88 11.67 -21.87
C ASP A 71 -1.57 11.08 -22.38
N LYS A 72 -1.27 9.83 -22.00
CA LYS A 72 -0.07 9.10 -22.41
C LYS A 72 -0.38 7.91 -23.32
N GLU A 73 -1.57 7.91 -23.92
CA GLU A 73 -1.98 6.86 -24.85
C GLU A 73 -1.05 6.82 -26.06
N GLY A 74 -0.62 5.61 -26.44
CA GLY A 74 0.32 5.42 -27.54
C GLY A 74 1.80 5.61 -27.18
N VAL A 75 2.11 6.09 -25.98
CA VAL A 75 3.50 6.20 -25.51
C VAL A 75 3.93 4.89 -24.89
N PRO A 76 5.00 4.23 -25.38
CA PRO A 76 5.50 3.01 -24.76
C PRO A 76 6.14 3.31 -23.41
N ALA A 77 6.01 2.37 -22.48
CA ALA A 77 6.57 2.48 -21.14
C ALA A 77 7.18 1.15 -20.71
N LYS A 78 8.23 1.23 -19.92
CA LYS A 78 8.87 0.05 -19.32
C LYS A 78 8.50 -0.03 -17.86
N ILE A 79 8.13 -1.22 -17.39
CA ILE A 79 7.90 -1.47 -15.96
C ILE A 79 9.27 -1.56 -15.28
N ALA A 80 9.57 -0.58 -14.42
CA ALA A 80 10.82 -0.55 -13.67
C ALA A 80 10.79 -1.47 -12.45
N GLY A 81 9.61 -1.67 -11.86
CA GLY A 81 9.45 -2.55 -10.72
C GLY A 81 8.00 -2.61 -10.25
N VAL A 82 7.72 -3.63 -9.45
CA VAL A 82 6.41 -3.82 -8.81
C VAL A 82 6.60 -3.59 -7.31
N GLU A 83 5.77 -2.75 -6.72
CA GLU A 83 5.88 -2.32 -5.33
C GLU A 83 4.62 -2.68 -4.54
N TYR A 84 4.81 -2.89 -3.24
CA TYR A 84 3.70 -3.04 -2.29
C TYR A 84 3.16 -1.67 -1.90
N ASP A 85 1.83 -1.53 -1.91
CA ASP A 85 1.15 -0.32 -1.43
C ASP A 85 0.24 -0.69 -0.25
N PRO A 86 0.49 -0.17 0.97
CA PRO A 86 -0.32 -0.49 2.14
C PRO A 86 -1.72 0.13 2.11
N ASN A 87 -2.00 1.04 1.17
CA ASN A 87 -3.26 1.75 1.08
C ASN A 87 -4.30 1.05 0.17
N ARG A 88 -3.92 -0.04 -0.46
CA ARG A 88 -4.79 -0.79 -1.36
C ARG A 88 -4.45 -2.26 -1.36
N SER A 89 -5.36 -3.08 -1.84
CA SER A 89 -5.14 -4.54 -1.93
C SER A 89 -4.26 -4.95 -3.11
N ALA A 90 -4.21 -4.13 -4.16
CA ALA A 90 -3.41 -4.42 -5.35
C ALA A 90 -1.96 -3.95 -5.19
N ASN A 91 -1.03 -4.64 -5.84
CA ASN A 91 0.32 -4.13 -6.02
C ASN A 91 0.34 -3.04 -7.08
N ILE A 92 1.31 -2.15 -7.00
CA ILE A 92 1.49 -1.05 -7.95
C ILE A 92 2.78 -1.23 -8.73
N ALA A 93 2.83 -0.69 -9.95
CA ALA A 93 3.99 -0.77 -10.80
C ALA A 93 4.55 0.63 -11.07
N LEU A 94 5.87 0.74 -11.02
CA LEU A 94 6.57 1.96 -11.45
C LEU A 94 6.83 1.86 -12.95
N LEU A 95 6.32 2.83 -13.69
CA LEU A 95 6.47 2.89 -15.14
C LEU A 95 7.46 3.98 -15.52
N HIS A 96 8.37 3.65 -16.44
CA HIS A 96 9.24 4.62 -17.10
C HIS A 96 8.77 4.79 -18.55
N TYR A 97 8.19 5.94 -18.85
CA TYR A 97 7.78 6.29 -20.22
C TYR A 97 8.98 6.70 -21.04
N LEU A 98 8.93 6.38 -22.32
CA LEU A 98 9.95 6.81 -23.26
C LEU A 98 9.76 8.26 -23.73
#